data_07b2356e83c44d0f8cca49c39e26dd9e
#
_entry.id   07b2356e83c44d0f8cca49c39e26dd9e
#
_cell.length_a   1.000
_cell.length_b   1.000
_cell.length_c   1.000
_cell.angle_alpha   90.00
_cell.angle_beta   90.00
_cell.angle_gamma   90.00
#
_symmetry.space_group_name_H-M   'P 1'
#
loop_
_entity.id
_entity.type
_entity.pdbx_description
1 polymer ?
#
loop_
_entity_poly.entity_id
_entity_poly.type
_entity_poly.pdbx_seq_one_letter_code
_entity_poly.pdbx_strand_id
1 'polypeptide(L)'
;MVRGDVLQIVAFSVLFALAVSAVGEKGKPIVRAMDSLSQVMFKFTNYVMLFAPIGVGAAMAHTVGTQGLGVLVNLGKLIGSLYLALLIFIFLIFGLVIWIARIPVRQFVRAMREPAALAFATTSSESALPKAMESMERFGVPPDIVGFVMPTGYSFNLTGSTLYLAMASVFVAQAAETTIGWHMSLGQQITMMLTLMLTSKGVAGVPRASLVILLGALNSFIPSGMGPIGVAVIFGVDELMDMGRTCVNVIGNCLVTVVVARWEGEFDDRRARAFGTPAEAELDLKTGEVAFADAFAQGD
;
A
#
# COMPACT_ATOMS: atom_id res chain seq x y z
N MET A 1 11.10 -11.85 18.71
CA MET A 1 10.74 -12.74 17.60
C MET A 1 9.78 -13.85 18.01
N VAL A 2 10.07 -14.65 19.03
CA VAL A 2 9.19 -15.78 19.46
C VAL A 2 7.78 -15.33 19.89
N ARG A 3 7.61 -14.09 20.34
CA ARG A 3 6.29 -13.52 20.72
C ARG A 3 5.52 -12.89 19.56
N GLY A 4 6.07 -12.88 18.33
CA GLY A 4 5.39 -12.32 17.16
C GLY A 4 5.33 -10.79 17.11
N ASP A 5 6.15 -10.08 17.90
CA ASP A 5 6.18 -8.61 17.88
C ASP A 5 6.69 -8.09 16.52
N VAL A 6 5.81 -7.49 15.75
CA VAL A 6 6.08 -7.04 14.38
C VAL A 6 7.25 -6.05 14.32
N LEU A 7 7.33 -5.11 15.25
CA LEU A 7 8.42 -4.13 15.28
C LEU A 7 9.80 -4.78 15.43
N GLN A 8 9.91 -5.82 16.26
CA GLN A 8 11.15 -6.58 16.44
C GLN A 8 11.52 -7.36 15.17
N ILE A 9 10.52 -7.91 14.47
CA ILE A 9 10.73 -8.62 13.20
C ILE A 9 11.24 -7.65 12.14
N VAL A 10 10.61 -6.47 12.00
CA VAL A 10 11.04 -5.43 11.05
C VAL A 10 12.46 -4.95 11.35
N ALA A 11 12.77 -4.62 12.61
CA ALA A 11 14.11 -4.18 13.00
C ALA A 11 15.18 -5.24 12.69
N PHE A 12 14.90 -6.51 13.01
CA PHE A 12 15.79 -7.61 12.64
C PHE A 12 15.96 -7.74 11.13
N SER A 13 14.86 -7.67 10.37
CA SER A 13 14.91 -7.83 8.91
C SER A 13 15.73 -6.74 8.24
N VAL A 14 15.62 -5.49 8.71
CA VAL A 14 16.43 -4.37 8.20
C VAL A 14 17.91 -4.59 8.51
N LEU A 15 18.27 -4.92 9.76
CA LEU A 15 19.67 -5.18 10.14
C LEU A 15 20.24 -6.38 9.38
N PHE A 16 19.45 -7.45 9.21
CA PHE A 16 19.85 -8.63 8.44
C PHE A 16 20.09 -8.29 6.96
N ALA A 17 19.18 -7.52 6.34
CA ALA A 17 19.33 -7.08 4.96
C ALA A 17 20.59 -6.22 4.76
N LEU A 18 20.88 -5.29 5.68
CA LEU A 18 22.12 -4.50 5.67
C LEU A 18 23.36 -5.38 5.78
N ALA A 19 23.34 -6.39 6.66
CA ALA A 19 24.46 -7.34 6.79
C ALA A 19 24.65 -8.17 5.50
N VAL A 20 23.57 -8.68 4.89
CA VAL A 20 23.63 -9.40 3.61
C VAL A 20 24.17 -8.52 2.50
N SER A 21 23.76 -7.25 2.44
CA SER A 21 24.28 -6.27 1.48
C SER A 21 25.77 -6.00 1.68
N ALA A 22 26.24 -5.85 2.92
CA ALA A 22 27.63 -5.60 3.27
C ALA A 22 28.59 -6.76 2.91
N VAL A 23 28.09 -8.00 2.90
CA VAL A 23 28.85 -9.20 2.49
C VAL A 23 29.06 -9.27 0.95
N GLY A 24 28.28 -8.52 0.17
CA GLY A 24 28.40 -8.42 -1.28
C GLY A 24 28.09 -9.73 -2.01
N GLU A 25 28.95 -10.15 -2.94
CA GLU A 25 28.71 -11.33 -3.80
C GLU A 25 28.37 -12.62 -3.04
N LYS A 26 28.99 -12.83 -1.89
CA LYS A 26 28.72 -14.01 -1.04
C LYS A 26 27.31 -14.00 -0.41
N GLY A 27 26.67 -12.83 -0.37
CA GLY A 27 25.28 -12.67 0.10
C GLY A 27 24.21 -13.01 -0.95
N LYS A 28 24.58 -13.06 -2.25
CA LYS A 28 23.61 -13.33 -3.34
C LYS A 28 22.77 -14.61 -3.18
N PRO A 29 23.30 -15.74 -2.71
CA PRO A 29 22.48 -16.93 -2.48
C PRO A 29 21.35 -16.70 -1.46
N ILE A 30 21.62 -15.89 -0.41
CA ILE A 30 20.61 -15.54 0.60
C ILE A 30 19.53 -14.67 -0.03
N VAL A 31 19.90 -13.68 -0.83
CA VAL A 31 18.94 -12.81 -1.55
C VAL A 31 18.04 -13.65 -2.44
N ARG A 32 18.60 -14.57 -3.25
CA ARG A 32 17.81 -15.46 -4.12
C ARG A 32 16.89 -16.39 -3.31
N ALA A 33 17.37 -16.91 -2.17
CA ALA A 33 16.55 -17.75 -1.28
C ALA A 33 15.38 -16.96 -0.70
N MET A 34 15.59 -15.71 -0.27
CA MET A 34 14.54 -14.84 0.25
C MET A 34 13.52 -14.47 -0.84
N ASP A 35 13.98 -14.16 -2.06
CA ASP A 35 13.10 -13.90 -3.20
C ASP A 35 12.22 -15.12 -3.53
N SER A 36 12.82 -16.31 -3.63
CA SER A 36 12.08 -17.55 -3.85
C SER A 36 11.09 -17.85 -2.72
N LEU A 37 11.50 -17.63 -1.46
CA LEU A 37 10.61 -17.80 -0.30
C LEU A 37 9.43 -16.81 -0.36
N SER A 38 9.68 -15.57 -0.74
CA SER A 38 8.65 -14.54 -0.91
C SER A 38 7.59 -14.99 -1.94
N GLN A 39 8.02 -15.46 -3.11
CA GLN A 39 7.13 -15.97 -4.16
C GLN A 39 6.29 -17.16 -3.68
N VAL A 40 6.91 -18.11 -2.95
CA VAL A 40 6.19 -19.25 -2.36
C VAL A 40 5.15 -18.77 -1.34
N MET A 41 5.53 -17.80 -0.49
CA MET A 41 4.61 -17.24 0.51
C MET A 41 3.44 -16.50 -0.13
N PHE A 42 3.65 -15.76 -1.22
CA PHE A 42 2.55 -15.13 -1.97
C PHE A 42 1.60 -16.18 -2.56
N LYS A 43 2.14 -17.25 -3.12
CA LYS A 43 1.31 -18.35 -3.64
C LYS A 43 0.53 -19.07 -2.52
N PHE A 44 1.17 -19.28 -1.37
CA PHE A 44 0.53 -19.83 -0.18
C PHE A 44 -0.61 -18.92 0.30
N THR A 45 -0.37 -17.62 0.40
CA THR A 45 -1.39 -16.64 0.76
C THR A 45 -2.57 -16.69 -0.20
N ASN A 46 -2.33 -16.76 -1.51
CA ASN A 46 -3.40 -16.89 -2.50
C ASN A 46 -4.25 -18.15 -2.29
N TYR A 47 -3.65 -19.29 -1.91
CA TYR A 47 -4.42 -20.50 -1.58
C TYR A 47 -5.29 -20.31 -0.33
N VAL A 48 -4.75 -19.67 0.70
CA VAL A 48 -5.53 -19.34 1.91
C VAL A 48 -6.68 -18.38 1.58
N MET A 49 -6.45 -17.41 0.69
CA MET A 49 -7.46 -16.45 0.26
C MET A 49 -8.63 -17.06 -0.52
N LEU A 50 -8.48 -18.26 -1.11
CA LEU A 50 -9.62 -18.98 -1.69
C LEU A 50 -10.70 -19.34 -0.65
N PHE A 51 -10.30 -19.48 0.61
CA PHE A 51 -11.22 -19.73 1.72
C PHE A 51 -11.80 -18.43 2.35
N ALA A 52 -11.30 -17.26 1.94
CA ALA A 52 -11.72 -15.98 2.50
C ALA A 52 -13.24 -15.74 2.42
N PRO A 53 -13.98 -16.06 1.35
CA PRO A 53 -15.44 -15.88 1.30
C PRO A 53 -16.17 -16.65 2.40
N ILE A 54 -15.74 -17.87 2.69
CA ILE A 54 -16.32 -18.71 3.76
C ILE A 54 -15.99 -18.10 5.13
N GLY A 55 -14.73 -17.76 5.35
CA GLY A 55 -14.29 -17.13 6.61
C GLY A 55 -14.97 -15.79 6.88
N VAL A 56 -15.10 -14.94 5.87
CA VAL A 56 -15.83 -13.65 5.96
C VAL A 56 -17.29 -13.88 6.25
N GLY A 57 -17.96 -14.79 5.52
CA GLY A 57 -19.37 -15.11 5.75
C GLY A 57 -19.62 -15.61 7.17
N ALA A 58 -18.77 -16.51 7.66
CA ALA A 58 -18.86 -17.03 9.02
C ALA A 58 -18.61 -15.94 10.08
N ALA A 59 -17.60 -15.08 9.89
CA ALA A 59 -17.32 -13.95 10.80
C ALA A 59 -18.47 -12.96 10.85
N MET A 60 -19.06 -12.60 9.70
CA MET A 60 -20.22 -11.72 9.62
C MET A 60 -21.46 -12.34 10.28
N ALA A 61 -21.74 -13.61 10.02
CA ALA A 61 -22.85 -14.34 10.65
C ALA A 61 -22.70 -14.37 12.18
N HIS A 62 -21.49 -14.65 12.66
CA HIS A 62 -21.19 -14.62 14.10
C HIS A 62 -21.39 -13.22 14.67
N THR A 63 -20.82 -12.19 14.04
CA THR A 63 -20.91 -10.79 14.50
C THR A 63 -22.35 -10.31 14.56
N VAL A 64 -23.13 -10.54 13.51
CA VAL A 64 -24.57 -10.17 13.47
C VAL A 64 -25.39 -10.99 14.46
N GLY A 65 -25.08 -12.29 14.58
CA GLY A 65 -25.78 -13.18 15.52
C GLY A 65 -25.55 -12.83 16.99
N THR A 66 -24.36 -12.34 17.33
CA THR A 66 -24.01 -11.98 18.72
C THR A 66 -24.28 -10.53 19.09
N GLN A 67 -24.13 -9.60 18.14
CA GLN A 67 -24.23 -8.15 18.40
C GLN A 67 -25.48 -7.50 17.77
N GLY A 68 -26.25 -8.27 17.02
CA GLY A 68 -27.43 -7.79 16.31
C GLY A 68 -27.12 -6.99 15.04
N LEU A 69 -28.17 -6.61 14.29
CA LEU A 69 -28.04 -5.87 13.03
C LEU A 69 -27.44 -4.46 13.20
N GLY A 70 -27.50 -3.88 14.38
CA GLY A 70 -26.94 -2.55 14.67
C GLY A 70 -25.44 -2.44 14.42
N VAL A 71 -24.70 -3.54 14.51
CA VAL A 71 -23.26 -3.57 14.22
C VAL A 71 -22.97 -3.23 12.76
N LEU A 72 -23.84 -3.62 11.83
CA LEU A 72 -23.68 -3.33 10.40
C LEU A 72 -23.72 -1.83 10.13
N VAL A 73 -24.50 -1.07 10.86
CA VAL A 73 -24.55 0.41 10.77
C VAL A 73 -23.20 1.01 11.19
N ASN A 74 -22.63 0.52 12.28
CA ASN A 74 -21.32 1.00 12.76
C ASN A 74 -20.18 0.63 11.81
N LEU A 75 -20.21 -0.58 11.26
CA LEU A 75 -19.25 -0.99 10.21
C LEU A 75 -19.44 -0.17 8.93
N GLY A 76 -20.67 0.13 8.54
CA GLY A 76 -20.96 1.04 7.44
C GLY A 76 -20.41 2.46 7.65
N LYS A 77 -20.52 2.98 8.90
CA LYS A 77 -19.91 4.26 9.27
C LYS A 77 -18.38 4.18 9.21
N LEU A 78 -17.77 3.10 9.65
CA LEU A 78 -16.32 2.90 9.56
C LEU A 78 -15.86 2.91 8.09
N ILE A 79 -16.52 2.14 7.22
CA ILE A 79 -16.20 2.13 5.77
C ILE A 79 -16.37 3.55 5.19
N GLY A 80 -17.51 4.18 5.42
CA GLY A 80 -17.80 5.51 4.90
C GLY A 80 -16.79 6.58 5.36
N SER A 81 -16.43 6.56 6.65
CA SER A 81 -15.44 7.48 7.19
C SER A 81 -14.04 7.22 6.64
N LEU A 82 -13.65 5.95 6.42
CA LEU A 82 -12.38 5.63 5.77
C LEU A 82 -12.34 6.15 4.32
N TYR A 83 -13.37 5.86 3.54
CA TYR A 83 -13.41 6.35 2.14
C TYR A 83 -13.41 7.87 2.07
N LEU A 84 -14.13 8.54 2.97
CA LEU A 84 -14.09 10.00 3.08
C LEU A 84 -12.68 10.50 3.42
N ALA A 85 -11.99 9.88 4.38
CA ALA A 85 -10.62 10.23 4.74
C ALA A 85 -9.65 9.99 3.58
N LEU A 86 -9.78 8.87 2.84
CA LEU A 86 -8.96 8.59 1.65
C LEU A 86 -9.20 9.63 0.55
N LEU A 87 -10.45 10.03 0.31
CA LEU A 87 -10.78 11.08 -0.66
C LEU A 87 -10.21 12.44 -0.24
N ILE A 88 -10.39 12.84 1.02
CA ILE A 88 -9.80 14.07 1.55
C ILE A 88 -8.27 14.03 1.37
N PHE A 89 -7.64 12.89 1.67
CA PHE A 89 -6.20 12.73 1.52
C PHE A 89 -5.75 12.88 0.05
N ILE A 90 -6.45 12.23 -0.89
CA ILE A 90 -6.16 12.35 -2.33
C ILE A 90 -6.29 13.81 -2.78
N PHE A 91 -7.39 14.47 -2.47
CA PHE A 91 -7.62 15.82 -2.97
C PHE A 91 -6.76 16.87 -2.27
N LEU A 92 -6.57 16.76 -0.94
CA LEU A 92 -5.82 17.75 -0.18
C LEU A 92 -4.30 17.50 -0.30
N ILE A 93 -3.84 16.30 0.03
CA ILE A 93 -2.39 16.02 0.13
C ILE A 93 -1.81 15.73 -1.26
N PHE A 94 -2.37 14.77 -2.00
CA PHE A 94 -1.87 14.46 -3.34
C PHE A 94 -2.12 15.63 -4.29
N GLY A 95 -3.27 16.32 -4.19
CA GLY A 95 -3.57 17.53 -4.95
C GLY A 95 -2.56 18.65 -4.71
N LEU A 96 -2.20 18.88 -3.44
CA LEU A 96 -1.16 19.84 -3.07
C LEU A 96 0.21 19.47 -3.63
N VAL A 97 0.60 18.19 -3.51
CA VAL A 97 1.88 17.68 -4.06
C VAL A 97 1.93 17.82 -5.57
N ILE A 98 0.86 17.45 -6.28
CA ILE A 98 0.72 17.60 -7.73
C ILE A 98 0.86 19.06 -8.14
N TRP A 99 0.24 19.98 -7.39
CA TRP A 99 0.31 21.41 -7.65
C TRP A 99 1.74 21.96 -7.44
N ILE A 100 2.39 21.63 -6.31
CA ILE A 100 3.78 22.06 -6.01
C ILE A 100 4.75 21.50 -7.05
N ALA A 101 4.64 20.21 -7.38
CA ALA A 101 5.49 19.55 -8.36
C ALA A 101 5.13 19.87 -9.82
N ARG A 102 4.10 20.70 -10.07
CA ARG A 102 3.63 21.12 -11.41
C ARG A 102 3.38 19.94 -12.35
N ILE A 103 2.79 18.87 -11.81
CA ILE A 103 2.47 17.66 -12.57
C ILE A 103 1.16 17.88 -13.36
N PRO A 104 1.07 17.51 -14.64
CA PRO A 104 -0.17 17.66 -15.41
C PRO A 104 -1.26 16.71 -14.89
N VAL A 105 -2.22 17.24 -14.11
CA VAL A 105 -3.26 16.50 -13.37
C VAL A 105 -4.02 15.52 -14.27
N ARG A 106 -4.51 16.00 -15.42
CA ARG A 106 -5.34 15.18 -16.34
C ARG A 106 -4.59 13.94 -16.83
N GLN A 107 -3.35 14.13 -17.24
CA GLN A 107 -2.50 13.07 -17.76
C GLN A 107 -2.07 12.12 -16.64
N PHE A 108 -1.75 12.65 -15.46
CA PHE A 108 -1.44 11.82 -14.29
C PHE A 108 -2.63 10.92 -13.90
N VAL A 109 -3.85 11.49 -13.81
CA VAL A 109 -5.06 10.68 -13.55
C VAL A 109 -5.26 9.62 -14.63
N ARG A 110 -4.99 9.94 -15.90
CA ARG A 110 -5.07 8.97 -17.00
C ARG A 110 -4.04 7.85 -16.86
N ALA A 111 -2.79 8.19 -16.49
CA ALA A 111 -1.73 7.22 -16.25
C ALA A 111 -2.03 6.29 -15.05
N MET A 112 -2.72 6.82 -14.02
CA MET A 112 -3.09 6.05 -12.83
C MET A 112 -4.33 5.17 -13.01
N ARG A 113 -5.12 5.37 -14.06
CA ARG A 113 -6.42 4.70 -14.22
C ARG A 113 -6.32 3.17 -14.20
N GLU A 114 -5.41 2.61 -14.98
CA GLU A 114 -5.23 1.15 -15.05
C GLU A 114 -4.58 0.57 -13.80
N PRO A 115 -3.43 1.09 -13.31
CA PRO A 115 -2.82 0.58 -12.07
C PRO A 115 -3.76 0.69 -10.86
N ALA A 116 -4.47 1.82 -10.71
CA ALA A 116 -5.39 2.02 -9.61
C ALA A 116 -6.61 1.09 -9.70
N ALA A 117 -7.17 0.86 -10.90
CA ALA A 117 -8.27 -0.08 -11.10
C ALA A 117 -7.85 -1.52 -10.79
N LEU A 118 -6.63 -1.91 -11.19
CA LEU A 118 -6.08 -3.24 -10.87
C LEU A 118 -5.87 -3.40 -9.37
N ALA A 119 -5.28 -2.41 -8.71
CA ALA A 119 -5.09 -2.41 -7.26
C ALA A 119 -6.43 -2.48 -6.50
N PHE A 120 -7.44 -1.72 -6.96
CA PHE A 120 -8.78 -1.75 -6.39
C PHE A 120 -9.44 -3.13 -6.54
N ALA A 121 -9.33 -3.75 -7.71
CA ALA A 121 -9.97 -5.04 -7.99
C ALA A 121 -9.26 -6.22 -7.30
N THR A 122 -7.94 -6.14 -7.13
CA THR A 122 -7.13 -7.24 -6.57
C THR A 122 -6.83 -7.09 -5.07
N THR A 123 -7.08 -5.92 -4.51
CA THR A 123 -6.66 -5.55 -3.14
C THR A 123 -5.15 -5.79 -2.89
N SER A 124 -4.36 -5.82 -3.97
CA SER A 124 -2.92 -6.09 -3.93
C SER A 124 -2.14 -5.02 -4.67
N SER A 125 -1.34 -4.26 -3.94
CA SER A 125 -0.42 -3.28 -4.53
C SER A 125 0.62 -3.98 -5.40
N GLU A 126 1.09 -5.15 -5.01
CA GLU A 126 2.10 -5.92 -5.75
C GLU A 126 1.59 -6.39 -7.11
N SER A 127 0.32 -6.82 -7.20
CA SER A 127 -0.30 -7.19 -8.47
C SER A 127 -0.37 -6.01 -9.45
N ALA A 128 -0.48 -4.79 -8.94
CA ALA A 128 -0.53 -3.57 -9.74
C ALA A 128 0.86 -3.02 -10.10
N LEU A 129 1.93 -3.48 -9.42
CA LEU A 129 3.28 -2.93 -9.57
C LEU A 129 3.80 -2.94 -11.01
N PRO A 130 3.76 -4.04 -11.78
CA PRO A 130 4.28 -4.04 -13.15
C PRO A 130 3.56 -3.02 -14.04
N LYS A 131 2.24 -2.92 -13.90
CA LYS A 131 1.45 -1.95 -14.68
C LYS A 131 1.69 -0.50 -14.25
N ALA A 132 1.93 -0.29 -12.96
CA ALA A 132 2.27 1.03 -12.44
C ALA A 132 3.67 1.48 -12.92
N MET A 133 4.64 0.58 -12.96
CA MET A 133 5.98 0.86 -13.50
C MET A 133 5.91 1.22 -14.98
N GLU A 134 5.26 0.40 -15.81
CA GLU A 134 5.03 0.69 -17.23
C GLU A 134 4.38 2.06 -17.45
N SER A 135 3.34 2.36 -16.66
CA SER A 135 2.64 3.64 -16.75
C SER A 135 3.54 4.83 -16.38
N MET A 136 4.43 4.69 -15.40
CA MET A 136 5.34 5.76 -14.99
C MET A 136 6.44 6.00 -16.00
N GLU A 137 7.01 4.96 -16.60
CA GLU A 137 8.00 5.09 -17.68
C GLU A 137 7.38 5.81 -18.90
N ARG A 138 6.19 5.39 -19.31
CA ARG A 138 5.45 6.05 -20.40
C ARG A 138 5.06 7.49 -20.04
N PHE A 139 4.81 7.77 -18.76
CA PHE A 139 4.50 9.12 -18.27
C PHE A 139 5.71 10.06 -18.23
N GLY A 140 6.91 9.55 -18.55
CA GLY A 140 8.13 10.35 -18.66
C GLY A 140 9.04 10.29 -17.43
N VAL A 141 8.91 9.26 -16.60
CA VAL A 141 9.86 8.98 -15.53
C VAL A 141 10.95 8.03 -16.07
N PRO A 142 12.25 8.30 -15.85
CA PRO A 142 13.34 7.40 -16.25
C PRO A 142 13.21 6.01 -15.64
N PRO A 143 13.54 4.93 -16.41
CA PRO A 143 13.44 3.55 -15.95
C PRO A 143 14.22 3.26 -14.66
N ASP A 144 15.39 3.86 -14.49
CA ASP A 144 16.23 3.69 -13.28
C ASP A 144 15.54 4.22 -12.03
N ILE A 145 14.86 5.37 -12.13
CA ILE A 145 14.09 5.96 -11.04
C ILE A 145 12.85 5.09 -10.76
N VAL A 146 12.13 4.65 -11.79
CA VAL A 146 10.98 3.75 -11.66
C VAL A 146 11.41 2.44 -10.99
N GLY A 147 12.48 1.82 -11.48
CA GLY A 147 12.99 0.53 -10.98
C GLY A 147 13.47 0.58 -9.53
N PHE A 148 13.90 1.74 -9.04
CA PHE A 148 14.31 1.92 -7.64
C PHE A 148 13.19 2.39 -6.73
N VAL A 149 12.50 3.47 -7.11
CA VAL A 149 11.52 4.15 -6.23
C VAL A 149 10.26 3.33 -6.06
N MET A 150 9.74 2.72 -7.13
CA MET A 150 8.48 1.97 -7.09
C MET A 150 8.56 0.75 -6.15
N PRO A 151 9.48 -0.21 -6.33
CA PRO A 151 9.57 -1.36 -5.44
C PRO A 151 9.88 -0.98 -3.98
N THR A 152 10.74 0.03 -3.78
CA THR A 152 11.05 0.57 -2.45
C THR A 152 9.80 1.18 -1.81
N GLY A 153 9.04 1.96 -2.57
CA GLY A 153 7.79 2.57 -2.12
C GLY A 153 6.74 1.54 -1.71
N TYR A 154 6.62 0.44 -2.44
CA TYR A 154 5.68 -0.65 -2.10
C TYR A 154 5.99 -1.32 -0.75
N SER A 155 7.24 -1.26 -0.31
CA SER A 155 7.63 -1.75 1.01
C SER A 155 7.46 -0.70 2.12
N PHE A 156 7.67 0.59 1.82
CA PHE A 156 7.79 1.62 2.85
C PHE A 156 6.74 2.73 2.79
N ASN A 157 6.00 2.87 1.70
CA ASN A 157 5.05 3.96 1.47
C ASN A 157 3.61 3.47 1.25
N LEU A 158 3.06 2.75 2.22
CA LEU A 158 1.67 2.29 2.21
C LEU A 158 0.74 3.29 2.93
N THR A 159 0.55 4.46 2.34
CA THR A 159 -0.16 5.59 2.94
C THR A 159 -1.63 5.28 3.25
N GLY A 160 -2.35 4.66 2.32
CA GLY A 160 -3.75 4.26 2.52
C GLY A 160 -3.89 3.22 3.63
N SER A 161 -2.95 2.26 3.72
CA SER A 161 -2.92 1.28 4.80
C SER A 161 -2.63 1.92 6.15
N THR A 162 -1.80 2.96 6.21
CA THR A 162 -1.53 3.71 7.45
C THR A 162 -2.77 4.46 7.92
N LEU A 163 -3.51 5.10 7.01
CA LEU A 163 -4.80 5.74 7.33
C LEU A 163 -5.82 4.73 7.87
N TYR A 164 -5.92 3.58 7.21
CA TYR A 164 -6.79 2.49 7.68
C TYR A 164 -6.41 2.02 9.08
N LEU A 165 -5.13 1.75 9.35
CA LEU A 165 -4.66 1.29 10.65
C LEU A 165 -5.03 2.27 11.77
N ALA A 166 -4.85 3.58 11.52
CA ALA A 166 -5.23 4.61 12.46
C ALA A 166 -6.74 4.61 12.73
N MET A 167 -7.58 4.57 11.70
CA MET A 167 -9.03 4.61 11.86
C MET A 167 -9.59 3.34 12.47
N ALA A 168 -9.13 2.17 12.02
CA ALA A 168 -9.57 0.88 12.54
C ALA A 168 -9.18 0.70 14.01
N SER A 169 -8.00 1.15 14.41
CA SER A 169 -7.57 1.07 15.82
C SER A 169 -8.39 1.96 16.74
N VAL A 170 -8.70 3.19 16.31
CA VAL A 170 -9.58 4.10 17.06
C VAL A 170 -11.00 3.55 17.14
N PHE A 171 -11.52 2.97 16.06
CA PHE A 171 -12.84 2.32 16.05
C PHE A 171 -12.92 1.19 17.09
N VAL A 172 -11.89 0.32 17.16
CA VAL A 172 -11.85 -0.77 18.17
C VAL A 172 -11.72 -0.20 19.57
N ALA A 173 -10.93 0.86 19.78
CA ALA A 173 -10.82 1.53 21.07
C ALA A 173 -12.16 2.11 21.54
N GLN A 174 -12.91 2.76 20.66
CA GLN A 174 -14.26 3.28 20.94
C GLN A 174 -15.28 2.15 21.21
N ALA A 175 -15.17 1.03 20.48
CA ALA A 175 -15.99 -0.14 20.73
C ALA A 175 -15.69 -0.75 22.11
N ALA A 176 -14.43 -0.79 22.55
CA ALA A 176 -14.05 -1.22 23.89
C ALA A 176 -14.61 -0.28 24.97
N GLU A 177 -14.58 1.04 24.74
CA GLU A 177 -15.18 2.01 25.67
C GLU A 177 -16.67 1.77 25.88
N THR A 178 -17.42 1.55 24.81
CA THR A 178 -18.87 1.30 24.88
C THR A 178 -19.23 -0.06 25.48
N THR A 179 -18.35 -1.08 25.33
CA THR A 179 -18.65 -2.45 25.73
C THR A 179 -18.21 -2.77 27.16
N ILE A 180 -17.03 -2.29 27.57
CA ILE A 180 -16.42 -2.61 28.88
C ILE A 180 -16.11 -1.36 29.71
N GLY A 181 -16.51 -0.17 29.26
CA GLY A 181 -16.24 1.09 29.96
C GLY A 181 -14.76 1.50 29.99
N TRP A 182 -13.90 0.90 29.17
CA TRP A 182 -12.46 1.21 29.13
C TRP A 182 -12.21 2.41 28.23
N HIS A 183 -11.68 3.47 28.81
CA HIS A 183 -11.40 4.71 28.08
C HIS A 183 -9.91 4.85 27.73
N MET A 184 -9.62 5.09 26.46
CA MET A 184 -8.28 5.38 25.97
C MET A 184 -8.00 6.87 26.04
N SER A 185 -7.01 7.28 26.83
CA SER A 185 -6.58 8.68 26.92
C SER A 185 -6.00 9.17 25.58
N LEU A 186 -6.04 10.49 25.35
CA LEU A 186 -5.48 11.09 24.14
C LEU A 186 -4.00 10.75 23.97
N GLY A 187 -3.22 10.72 25.04
CA GLY A 187 -1.81 10.33 25.02
C GLY A 187 -1.60 8.88 24.53
N GLN A 188 -2.42 7.95 24.99
CA GLN A 188 -2.41 6.56 24.53
C GLN A 188 -2.80 6.44 23.06
N GLN A 189 -3.80 7.20 22.60
CA GLN A 189 -4.19 7.23 21.19
C GLN A 189 -3.03 7.72 20.31
N ILE A 190 -2.37 8.82 20.69
CA ILE A 190 -1.21 9.35 19.96
C ILE A 190 -0.07 8.31 19.93
N THR A 191 0.24 7.70 21.09
CA THR A 191 1.30 6.67 21.17
C THR A 191 0.96 5.45 20.30
N MET A 192 -0.29 5.00 20.29
CA MET A 192 -0.77 3.93 19.43
C MET A 192 -0.61 4.31 17.95
N MET A 193 -1.01 5.52 17.56
CA MET A 193 -0.87 5.98 16.17
C MET A 193 0.61 6.07 15.74
N LEU A 194 1.49 6.58 16.58
CA LEU A 194 2.93 6.61 16.30
C LEU A 194 3.51 5.20 16.14
N THR A 195 3.11 4.27 17.02
CA THR A 195 3.49 2.86 16.91
C THR A 195 3.00 2.24 15.61
N LEU A 196 1.74 2.50 15.22
CA LEU A 196 1.18 2.04 13.95
C LEU A 196 1.87 2.65 12.74
N MET A 197 2.25 3.92 12.79
CA MET A 197 3.04 4.55 11.73
C MET A 197 4.40 3.87 11.51
N LEU A 198 5.07 3.47 12.59
CA LEU A 198 6.34 2.74 12.51
C LEU A 198 6.12 1.29 12.04
N THR A 199 5.18 0.58 12.64
CA THR A 199 4.92 -0.83 12.33
C THR A 199 4.27 -1.03 10.97
N SER A 200 3.56 -0.02 10.44
CA SER A 200 3.01 -0.05 9.08
C SER A 200 4.05 -0.22 7.98
N LYS A 201 5.33 0.10 8.27
CA LYS A 201 6.44 -0.15 7.34
C LYS A 201 6.76 -1.63 7.15
N GLY A 202 6.23 -2.50 8.00
CA GLY A 202 6.31 -3.96 7.87
C GLY A 202 5.08 -4.61 7.21
N VAL A 203 4.12 -3.81 6.73
CA VAL A 203 2.96 -4.33 5.98
C VAL A 203 3.40 -4.74 4.58
N ALA A 204 3.09 -5.96 4.17
CA ALA A 204 3.26 -6.40 2.79
C ALA A 204 2.15 -5.85 1.89
N GLY A 205 2.43 -5.66 0.60
CA GLY A 205 1.46 -5.18 -0.41
C GLY A 205 0.43 -6.23 -0.86
N VAL A 206 0.11 -7.19 0.01
CA VAL A 206 -0.83 -8.30 -0.25
C VAL A 206 -2.15 -8.09 0.49
N PRO A 207 -3.25 -8.71 0.01
CA PRO A 207 -4.55 -8.56 0.62
C PRO A 207 -4.55 -8.84 2.12
N ARG A 208 -5.19 -7.96 2.90
CA ARG A 208 -5.41 -8.08 4.36
C ARG A 208 -4.17 -8.12 5.26
N ALA A 209 -2.96 -7.87 4.73
CA ALA A 209 -1.73 -7.86 5.52
C ALA A 209 -1.78 -6.88 6.71
N SER A 210 -2.50 -5.77 6.56
CA SER A 210 -2.68 -4.76 7.61
C SER A 210 -3.39 -5.27 8.86
N LEU A 211 -4.23 -6.32 8.76
CA LEU A 211 -4.95 -6.89 9.92
C LEU A 211 -3.99 -7.49 10.96
N VAL A 212 -2.87 -8.06 10.51
CA VAL A 212 -1.86 -8.63 11.42
C VAL A 212 -1.20 -7.52 12.25
N ILE A 213 -0.86 -6.40 11.58
CA ILE A 213 -0.30 -5.22 12.25
C ILE A 213 -1.31 -4.61 13.22
N LEU A 214 -2.57 -4.49 12.78
CA LEU A 214 -3.66 -3.98 13.61
C LEU A 214 -3.82 -4.82 14.87
N LEU A 215 -3.87 -6.16 14.74
CA LEU A 215 -3.99 -7.08 15.87
C LEU A 215 -2.83 -6.93 16.86
N GLY A 216 -1.60 -6.84 16.34
CA GLY A 216 -0.40 -6.66 17.16
C GLY A 216 -0.44 -5.35 17.97
N ALA A 217 -0.85 -4.24 17.34
CA ALA A 217 -0.99 -2.96 18.02
C ALA A 217 -2.13 -2.99 19.05
N LEU A 218 -3.31 -3.49 18.69
CA LEU A 218 -4.46 -3.56 19.61
C LEU A 218 -4.14 -4.40 20.86
N ASN A 219 -3.42 -5.50 20.71
CA ASN A 219 -3.00 -6.33 21.85
C ASN A 219 -2.04 -5.61 22.82
N SER A 220 -1.33 -4.58 22.33
CA SER A 220 -0.39 -3.80 23.15
C SER A 220 -1.06 -2.63 23.88
N PHE A 221 -2.14 -2.08 23.32
CA PHE A 221 -2.76 -0.84 23.80
C PHE A 221 -4.16 -1.03 24.41
N ILE A 222 -4.87 -2.08 24.07
CA ILE A 222 -6.25 -2.33 24.55
C ILE A 222 -6.25 -3.54 25.51
N PRO A 223 -7.13 -3.56 26.52
CA PRO A 223 -7.22 -4.67 27.48
C PRO A 223 -7.29 -6.04 26.79
N SER A 224 -6.65 -7.02 27.41
CA SER A 224 -6.50 -8.38 26.87
C SER A 224 -7.84 -8.98 26.46
N GLY A 225 -7.90 -9.52 25.23
CA GLY A 225 -9.08 -10.15 24.65
C GLY A 225 -9.90 -9.25 23.72
N MET A 226 -9.88 -7.92 23.88
CA MET A 226 -10.65 -7.00 23.02
C MET A 226 -10.03 -6.80 21.64
N GLY A 227 -8.70 -6.86 21.53
CA GLY A 227 -8.01 -6.74 20.24
C GLY A 227 -8.47 -7.78 19.21
N PRO A 228 -8.40 -9.10 19.52
CA PRO A 228 -8.89 -10.15 18.63
C PRO A 228 -10.38 -10.02 18.29
N ILE A 229 -11.23 -9.64 19.25
CA ILE A 229 -12.65 -9.43 19.01
C ILE A 229 -12.86 -8.27 18.03
N GLY A 230 -12.19 -7.14 18.23
CA GLY A 230 -12.27 -5.98 17.35
C GLY A 230 -11.83 -6.30 15.92
N VAL A 231 -10.72 -7.03 15.76
CA VAL A 231 -10.25 -7.48 14.44
C VAL A 231 -11.25 -8.44 13.80
N ALA A 232 -11.84 -9.38 14.56
CA ALA A 232 -12.84 -10.31 14.05
C ALA A 232 -14.10 -9.57 13.53
N VAL A 233 -14.53 -8.51 14.21
CA VAL A 233 -15.65 -7.66 13.77
C VAL A 233 -15.33 -6.92 12.46
N ILE A 234 -14.13 -6.33 12.36
CA ILE A 234 -13.70 -5.60 11.17
C ILE A 234 -13.45 -6.56 10.00
N PHE A 235 -12.99 -7.78 10.26
CA PHE A 235 -12.63 -8.76 9.24
C PHE A 235 -13.70 -8.99 8.17
N GLY A 236 -14.99 -8.93 8.57
CA GLY A 236 -16.11 -9.10 7.67
C GLY A 236 -16.27 -8.00 6.61
N VAL A 237 -15.76 -6.80 6.87
CA VAL A 237 -15.85 -5.63 5.97
C VAL A 237 -14.49 -5.16 5.47
N ASP A 238 -13.41 -5.77 5.93
CA ASP A 238 -12.03 -5.36 5.62
C ASP A 238 -11.73 -5.34 4.13
N GLU A 239 -12.29 -6.29 3.36
CA GLU A 239 -12.11 -6.35 1.92
C GLU A 239 -12.53 -5.05 1.22
N LEU A 240 -13.68 -4.50 1.59
CA LEU A 240 -14.16 -3.23 1.04
C LEU A 240 -13.23 -2.07 1.39
N MET A 241 -12.67 -2.09 2.58
CA MET A 241 -11.70 -1.07 3.01
C MET A 241 -10.34 -1.27 2.34
N ASP A 242 -9.96 -2.53 2.08
CA ASP A 242 -8.70 -2.86 1.40
C ASP A 242 -8.68 -2.38 -0.05
N MET A 243 -9.79 -2.50 -0.78
CA MET A 243 -9.92 -1.97 -2.14
C MET A 243 -9.54 -0.48 -2.21
N GLY A 244 -10.10 0.34 -1.34
CA GLY A 244 -9.84 1.79 -1.30
C GLY A 244 -8.42 2.14 -0.87
N ARG A 245 -7.93 1.54 0.23
CA ARG A 245 -6.59 1.84 0.77
C ARG A 245 -5.47 1.41 -0.18
N THR A 246 -5.65 0.27 -0.86
CA THR A 246 -4.68 -0.25 -1.83
C THR A 246 -4.59 0.65 -3.06
N CYS A 247 -5.72 1.14 -3.55
CA CYS A 247 -5.75 2.14 -4.62
C CYS A 247 -4.94 3.39 -4.25
N VAL A 248 -5.12 3.92 -3.04
CA VAL A 248 -4.38 5.10 -2.55
C VAL A 248 -2.89 4.80 -2.38
N ASN A 249 -2.51 3.59 -1.95
CA ASN A 249 -1.11 3.18 -1.87
C ASN A 249 -0.42 3.25 -3.25
N VAL A 250 -1.05 2.70 -4.28
CA VAL A 250 -0.50 2.69 -5.66
C VAL A 250 -0.39 4.10 -6.21
N ILE A 251 -1.45 4.92 -6.09
CA ILE A 251 -1.43 6.32 -6.54
C ILE A 251 -0.32 7.10 -5.83
N GLY A 252 -0.18 6.91 -4.52
CA GLY A 252 0.85 7.58 -3.72
C GLY A 252 2.27 7.20 -4.14
N ASN A 253 2.52 5.92 -4.42
CA ASN A 253 3.82 5.46 -4.90
C ASN A 253 4.16 6.02 -6.27
N CYS A 254 3.21 6.03 -7.20
CA CYS A 254 3.39 6.64 -8.51
C CYS A 254 3.66 8.16 -8.40
N LEU A 255 2.92 8.85 -7.53
CA LEU A 255 3.13 10.28 -7.30
C LEU A 255 4.53 10.57 -6.75
N VAL A 256 4.99 9.80 -5.76
CA VAL A 256 6.35 9.94 -5.20
C VAL A 256 7.40 9.70 -6.28
N THR A 257 7.22 8.72 -7.15
CA THR A 257 8.15 8.41 -8.25
C THR A 257 8.30 9.60 -9.21
N VAL A 258 7.19 10.25 -9.57
CA VAL A 258 7.22 11.47 -10.40
C VAL A 258 7.88 12.63 -9.66
N VAL A 259 7.62 12.79 -8.35
CA VAL A 259 8.24 13.85 -7.53
C VAL A 259 9.76 13.65 -7.45
N VAL A 260 10.23 12.43 -7.25
CA VAL A 260 11.67 12.13 -7.21
C VAL A 260 12.31 12.44 -8.57
N ALA A 261 11.73 11.98 -9.67
CA ALA A 261 12.24 12.30 -11.01
C ALA A 261 12.30 13.81 -11.27
N ARG A 262 11.33 14.57 -10.74
CA ARG A 262 11.33 16.03 -10.84
C ARG A 262 12.42 16.68 -9.99
N TRP A 263 12.73 16.15 -8.81
CA TRP A 263 13.81 16.66 -7.95
C TRP A 263 15.20 16.38 -8.54
N GLU A 264 15.37 15.22 -9.17
CA GLU A 264 16.60 14.87 -9.89
C GLU A 264 16.74 15.66 -11.22
N GLY A 265 15.67 16.33 -11.68
CA GLY A 265 15.69 17.09 -12.93
C GLY A 265 15.54 16.23 -14.18
N GLU A 266 15.19 14.96 -14.04
CA GLU A 266 15.12 13.97 -15.11
C GLU A 266 13.70 13.68 -15.61
N PHE A 267 12.69 14.37 -15.07
CA PHE A 267 11.31 14.17 -15.49
C PHE A 267 11.01 14.79 -16.85
N ASP A 268 10.54 13.98 -17.81
CA ASP A 268 10.17 14.45 -19.14
C ASP A 268 8.76 15.06 -19.18
N ASP A 269 8.70 16.37 -19.09
CA ASP A 269 7.46 17.14 -19.17
C ASP A 269 6.74 17.01 -20.53
N ARG A 270 7.45 16.74 -21.64
CA ARG A 270 6.85 16.60 -22.96
C ARG A 270 6.11 15.27 -23.04
N ARG A 271 6.73 14.18 -22.62
CA ARG A 271 6.09 12.86 -22.52
C ARG A 271 4.89 12.90 -21.58
N ALA A 272 5.04 13.52 -20.41
CA ALA A 272 3.96 13.66 -19.45
C ALA A 272 2.72 14.35 -20.03
N ARG A 273 2.91 15.44 -20.78
CA ARG A 273 1.81 16.17 -21.41
C ARG A 273 1.21 15.46 -22.61
N ALA A 274 1.98 14.66 -23.32
CA ALA A 274 1.53 13.87 -24.45
C ALA A 274 0.79 12.59 -24.03
N PHE A 275 0.97 12.13 -22.80
CA PHE A 275 0.43 10.85 -22.31
C PHE A 275 -1.08 10.68 -22.60
N GLY A 276 -1.41 9.58 -23.29
CA GLY A 276 -2.78 9.23 -23.71
C GLY A 276 -3.38 10.20 -24.75
N THR A 277 -2.56 10.93 -25.48
CA THR A 277 -2.98 11.76 -26.63
C THR A 277 -2.37 11.24 -27.92
N PRO A 278 -2.83 11.63 -29.12
CA PRO A 278 -2.19 11.26 -30.38
C PRO A 278 -0.70 11.63 -30.46
N ALA A 279 -0.29 12.68 -29.74
CA ALA A 279 1.12 13.10 -29.69
C ALA A 279 2.04 12.10 -28.97
N GLU A 280 1.52 11.20 -28.12
CA GLU A 280 2.30 10.13 -27.51
C GLU A 280 2.87 9.18 -28.59
N ALA A 281 2.00 8.75 -29.54
CA ALA A 281 2.42 7.87 -30.62
C ALA A 281 3.49 8.51 -31.55
N GLU A 282 3.39 9.82 -31.78
CA GLU A 282 4.41 10.53 -32.56
C GLU A 282 5.76 10.62 -31.82
N LEU A 283 5.74 10.77 -30.51
CA LEU A 283 6.96 10.79 -29.68
C LEU A 283 7.61 9.41 -29.64
N ASP A 284 6.83 8.36 -29.52
CA ASP A 284 7.34 6.98 -29.48
C ASP A 284 7.98 6.58 -30.82
N LEU A 285 7.38 6.99 -31.95
CA LEU A 285 7.95 6.77 -33.29
C LEU A 285 9.28 7.49 -33.44
N LYS A 286 9.39 8.76 -33.06
CA LYS A 286 10.63 9.54 -33.13
C LYS A 286 11.73 8.98 -32.22
N THR A 287 11.36 8.52 -31.02
CA THR A 287 12.33 7.90 -30.09
C THR A 287 12.79 6.55 -30.61
N GLY A 288 11.91 5.76 -31.23
CA GLY A 288 12.26 4.50 -31.89
C GLY A 288 13.17 4.71 -33.12
N GLU A 289 12.90 5.72 -33.95
CA GLU A 289 13.74 6.08 -35.08
C GLU A 289 15.16 6.52 -34.66
N VAL A 290 15.29 7.31 -33.60
CA VAL A 290 16.58 7.74 -33.03
C VAL A 290 17.34 6.54 -32.46
N ALA A 291 16.69 5.68 -31.69
CA ALA A 291 17.31 4.48 -31.13
C ALA A 291 17.79 3.51 -32.24
N PHE A 292 17.07 3.37 -33.35
CA PHE A 292 17.48 2.60 -34.52
C PHE A 292 18.65 3.23 -35.21
N ALA A 293 18.66 4.54 -35.41
CA ALA A 293 19.76 5.25 -36.05
C ALA A 293 21.05 5.16 -35.23
N ASP A 294 20.99 5.29 -33.92
CA ASP A 294 22.15 5.16 -33.01
C ASP A 294 22.68 3.71 -32.95
N ALA A 295 21.84 2.71 -33.03
CA ALA A 295 22.24 1.30 -33.08
C ALA A 295 22.97 0.97 -34.40
N PHE A 296 22.57 1.58 -35.52
CA PHE A 296 23.26 1.44 -36.80
C PHE A 296 24.59 2.23 -36.87
N ALA A 297 24.67 3.37 -36.18
CA ALA A 297 25.91 4.18 -36.16
C ALA A 297 27.00 3.61 -35.25
N GLN A 298 26.68 2.72 -34.32
CA GLN A 298 27.65 2.04 -33.43
C GLN A 298 28.07 0.65 -33.94
N GLY A 299 27.59 0.21 -35.09
CA GLY A 299 27.84 -1.10 -35.69
C GLY A 299 28.89 -1.11 -36.81
N ASP A 300 29.56 0.01 -37.05
CA ASP A 300 30.78 0.16 -37.91
C ASP A 300 31.99 0.40 -37.00
#